data_c6dbe5b8f4dec28c4f14cd753bfbae4e
#
_entry.id   c6dbe5b8f4dec28c4f14cd753bfbae4e
#
_cell.length_a   1.000
_cell.length_b   1.000
_cell.length_c   1.000
_cell.angle_alpha   90.00
_cell.angle_beta   90.00
_cell.angle_gamma   90.00
#
_symmetry.space_group_name_H-M   'P 1'
#
loop_
_entity.id
_entity.type
_entity.pdbx_description
1 polymer ?
#
loop_
_entity_poly.entity_id
_entity_poly.type
_entity_poly.pdbx_seq_one_letter_code
_entity_poly.pdbx_strand_id
1 'polypeptide(L)'
;AGADYSLVFGMTLGTGCGGGIALNRQIFPGASGIAAECGHITLPGYQEVNDGPPARCYCGKYNCVESFISGTGLSARYRLLTQEALSSQAIIARALEGEHAACEQVLRFRQQLARTLATVVNLIDPGVIVLGGGLSNVALLVNDLEADVAPLVFTDHFITPIVPARHGDSSGMRGAAWLAVRSGVENETFTD
;
A
#
# COMPACT_ATOMS: atom_id res chain seq x y z
N ALA A 1 -1.81 -0.36 16.21
CA ALA A 1 -1.06 0.70 15.54
C ALA A 1 -1.99 1.91 15.38
N GLY A 2 -1.56 3.10 15.39
CA GLY A 2 -2.32 4.32 15.08
C GLY A 2 -3.29 4.86 16.13
N ALA A 3 -3.55 4.18 17.26
CA ALA A 3 -4.56 4.61 18.23
C ALA A 3 -4.21 5.93 18.97
N ASP A 4 -2.94 6.27 19.02
CA ASP A 4 -2.43 7.44 19.74
C ASP A 4 -2.21 8.66 18.83
N TYR A 5 -2.58 8.54 17.55
CA TYR A 5 -2.41 9.58 16.53
C TYR A 5 -3.76 10.15 16.10
N SER A 6 -3.82 11.46 15.91
CA SER A 6 -5.01 12.16 15.45
C SER A 6 -5.31 11.89 13.98
N LEU A 7 -4.28 11.83 13.13
CA LEU A 7 -4.39 11.53 11.71
C LEU A 7 -3.58 10.28 11.38
N VAL A 8 -4.27 9.26 10.92
CA VAL A 8 -3.69 7.96 10.53
C VAL A 8 -3.97 7.72 9.05
N PHE A 9 -2.91 7.37 8.31
CA PHE A 9 -3.06 6.81 6.96
C PHE A 9 -2.80 5.32 7.01
N GLY A 10 -3.78 4.52 6.61
CA GLY A 10 -3.64 3.07 6.46
C GLY A 10 -3.44 2.70 5.00
N MET A 11 -2.50 1.81 4.69
CA MET A 11 -2.32 1.25 3.35
C MET A 11 -2.32 -0.27 3.43
N THR A 12 -3.08 -0.90 2.56
CA THR A 12 -3.08 -2.36 2.41
C THR A 12 -2.22 -2.75 1.21
N LEU A 13 -1.22 -3.58 1.46
CA LEU A 13 -0.33 -4.19 0.48
C LEU A 13 -0.63 -5.70 0.42
N GLY A 14 -1.59 -6.07 -0.41
CA GLY A 14 -2.07 -7.44 -0.59
C GLY A 14 -2.08 -7.86 -2.05
N THR A 15 -3.09 -8.63 -2.47
CA THR A 15 -3.35 -8.92 -3.88
C THR A 15 -3.50 -7.63 -4.68
N GLY A 16 -4.21 -6.64 -4.11
CA GLY A 16 -4.30 -5.26 -4.58
C GLY A 16 -3.60 -4.28 -3.63
N CYS A 17 -3.79 -2.98 -3.89
CA CYS A 17 -3.31 -1.88 -3.06
C CYS A 17 -4.44 -0.87 -2.84
N GLY A 18 -4.76 -0.59 -1.60
CA GLY A 18 -5.76 0.41 -1.24
C GLY A 18 -5.35 1.19 0.01
N GLY A 19 -6.01 2.31 0.25
CA GLY A 19 -5.74 3.15 1.40
C GLY A 19 -7.00 3.53 2.17
N GLY A 20 -6.79 4.12 3.34
CA GLY A 20 -7.84 4.69 4.18
C GLY A 20 -7.29 5.72 5.13
N ILE A 21 -8.10 6.72 5.45
CA ILE A 21 -7.76 7.77 6.39
C ILE A 21 -8.65 7.66 7.62
N ALA A 22 -8.04 7.76 8.81
CA ALA A 22 -8.76 7.95 10.05
C ALA A 22 -8.31 9.27 10.71
N LEU A 23 -9.29 10.10 11.04
CA LEU A 23 -9.09 11.38 11.74
C LEU A 23 -9.81 11.30 13.09
N ASN A 24 -9.05 11.54 14.18
CA ASN A 24 -9.59 11.46 15.55
C ASN A 24 -10.36 10.16 15.81
N ARG A 25 -9.78 9.02 15.40
CA ARG A 25 -10.38 7.67 15.52
C ARG A 25 -11.67 7.44 14.74
N GLN A 26 -12.00 8.33 13.81
CA GLN A 26 -13.14 8.18 12.90
C GLN A 26 -12.63 8.03 11.47
N ILE A 27 -13.31 7.20 10.70
CA ILE A 27 -13.00 7.08 9.28
C ILE A 27 -13.35 8.38 8.58
N PHE A 28 -12.45 8.84 7.73
CA PHE A 28 -12.67 9.94 6.83
C PHE A 28 -13.05 9.40 5.44
N PRO A 29 -14.34 9.36 5.10
CA PRO A 29 -14.79 8.75 3.86
C PRO A 29 -14.54 9.63 2.63
N GLY A 30 -14.41 10.93 2.80
CA GLY A 30 -14.46 11.91 1.70
C GLY A 30 -15.90 12.14 1.20
N ALA A 31 -16.05 13.07 0.27
CA ALA A 31 -17.36 13.47 -0.27
C ALA A 31 -18.04 12.36 -1.09
N SER A 32 -17.25 11.49 -1.73
CA SER A 32 -17.74 10.41 -2.59
C SER A 32 -17.42 9.00 -2.03
N GLY A 33 -16.98 8.91 -0.77
CA GLY A 33 -16.61 7.65 -0.14
C GLY A 33 -15.31 7.02 -0.67
N ILE A 34 -14.47 7.79 -1.37
CA ILE A 34 -13.25 7.30 -2.02
C ILE A 34 -11.98 7.98 -1.48
N ALA A 35 -12.04 8.54 -0.27
CA ALA A 35 -10.83 9.11 0.34
C ALA A 35 -9.75 8.04 0.49
N ALA A 36 -8.54 8.41 0.07
CA ALA A 36 -7.36 7.54 0.10
C ALA A 36 -7.36 6.36 -0.91
N GLU A 37 -8.09 6.44 -2.02
CA GLU A 37 -7.97 5.49 -3.15
C GLU A 37 -6.61 5.63 -3.85
N CYS A 38 -5.54 5.55 -3.08
CA CYS A 38 -4.16 5.74 -3.52
C CYS A 38 -3.68 4.68 -4.51
N GLY A 39 -4.32 3.50 -4.51
CA GLY A 39 -4.03 2.44 -5.47
C GLY A 39 -4.32 2.85 -6.92
N HIS A 40 -5.25 3.79 -7.14
CA HIS A 40 -5.68 4.23 -8.46
C HIS A 40 -5.22 5.63 -8.87
N ILE A 41 -4.29 6.23 -8.13
CA ILE A 41 -3.51 7.36 -8.64
C ILE A 41 -2.39 6.85 -9.55
N THR A 42 -1.90 7.68 -10.47
CA THR A 42 -0.71 7.35 -11.26
C THR A 42 0.50 7.22 -10.32
N LEU A 43 1.35 6.23 -10.55
CA LEU A 43 2.60 6.04 -9.78
C LEU A 43 3.41 7.34 -9.77
N PRO A 44 3.65 7.94 -8.60
CA PRO A 44 4.38 9.20 -8.52
C PRO A 44 5.76 9.12 -9.13
N GLY A 45 6.08 10.09 -10.00
CA GLY A 45 7.37 10.13 -10.69
C GLY A 45 7.62 8.92 -11.60
N TYR A 46 6.57 8.31 -12.18
CA TYR A 46 6.73 7.20 -13.11
C TYR A 46 7.67 7.54 -14.26
N GLN A 47 8.63 6.66 -14.47
CA GLN A 47 9.56 6.69 -15.60
C GLN A 47 9.74 5.27 -16.13
N GLU A 48 9.46 5.06 -17.42
CA GLU A 48 9.52 3.73 -18.03
C GLU A 48 10.89 3.06 -17.87
N VAL A 49 11.97 3.82 -17.93
CA VAL A 49 13.35 3.34 -17.77
C VAL A 49 13.58 2.72 -16.38
N ASN A 50 12.93 3.25 -15.35
CA ASN A 50 13.11 2.82 -13.96
C ASN A 50 12.02 1.85 -13.52
N ASP A 51 10.78 2.08 -13.97
CA ASP A 51 9.60 1.38 -13.49
C ASP A 51 9.13 0.27 -14.45
N GLY A 52 9.79 0.15 -15.62
CA GLY A 52 9.38 -0.77 -16.68
C GLY A 52 8.21 -0.23 -17.51
N PRO A 53 7.75 -0.99 -18.51
CA PRO A 53 6.77 -0.54 -19.50
C PRO A 53 5.44 -0.14 -18.85
N PRO A 54 4.64 0.75 -19.52
CA PRO A 54 3.35 1.18 -19.01
C PRO A 54 2.43 0.00 -18.67
N ALA A 55 1.72 0.09 -17.54
CA ALA A 55 0.73 -0.88 -17.11
C ALA A 55 -0.68 -0.34 -17.23
N ARG A 56 -1.55 -1.05 -17.93
CA ARG A 56 -2.98 -0.75 -17.92
C ARG A 56 -3.62 -1.32 -16.67
N CYS A 57 -4.29 -0.47 -15.90
CA CYS A 57 -5.06 -0.86 -14.73
C CYS A 57 -6.49 -1.28 -15.14
N TYR A 58 -7.13 -2.15 -14.35
CA TYR A 58 -8.53 -2.54 -14.58
C TYR A 58 -9.50 -1.35 -14.44
N CYS A 59 -9.13 -0.28 -13.73
CA CYS A 59 -9.92 0.95 -13.67
C CYS A 59 -9.93 1.76 -14.98
N GLY A 60 -9.23 1.27 -16.02
CA GLY A 60 -9.13 1.88 -17.35
C GLY A 60 -7.98 2.87 -17.52
N LYS A 61 -7.36 3.33 -16.43
CA LYS A 61 -6.19 4.24 -16.44
C LYS A 61 -4.88 3.46 -16.65
N TYR A 62 -3.80 4.19 -16.86
CA TYR A 62 -2.45 3.64 -16.95
C TYR A 62 -1.62 4.01 -15.73
N ASN A 63 -0.69 3.12 -15.40
CA ASN A 63 0.34 3.31 -14.36
C ASN A 63 -0.23 3.61 -12.98
N CYS A 64 -1.37 3.03 -12.64
CA CYS A 64 -1.89 3.10 -11.28
C CYS A 64 -0.91 2.45 -10.31
N VAL A 65 -0.76 3.03 -9.13
CA VAL A 65 0.08 2.54 -8.02
C VAL A 65 -0.10 1.03 -7.79
N GLU A 66 -1.34 0.55 -7.76
CA GLU A 66 -1.65 -0.87 -7.57
C GLU A 66 -0.99 -1.79 -8.60
N SER A 67 -0.82 -1.33 -9.85
CA SER A 67 -0.16 -2.11 -10.91
C SER A 67 1.33 -2.33 -10.66
N PHE A 68 1.89 -1.73 -9.61
CA PHE A 68 3.30 -1.81 -9.23
C PHE A 68 3.49 -2.35 -7.80
N ILE A 69 2.82 -1.76 -6.80
CA ILE A 69 3.03 -2.06 -5.38
C ILE A 69 1.93 -2.93 -4.77
N SER A 70 1.49 -3.93 -5.52
CA SER A 70 0.62 -5.01 -5.04
C SER A 70 1.24 -6.37 -5.33
N GLY A 71 0.66 -7.44 -4.79
CA GLY A 71 1.10 -8.80 -5.10
C GLY A 71 0.93 -9.16 -6.56
N THR A 72 -0.19 -8.76 -7.17
CA THR A 72 -0.42 -8.92 -8.62
C THR A 72 0.54 -8.05 -9.44
N GLY A 73 0.80 -6.83 -9.00
CA GLY A 73 1.77 -5.93 -9.62
C GLY A 73 3.18 -6.50 -9.59
N LEU A 74 3.65 -6.96 -8.43
CA LEU A 74 4.96 -7.59 -8.26
C LEU A 74 5.14 -8.78 -9.23
N SER A 75 4.14 -9.68 -9.28
CA SER A 75 4.14 -10.84 -10.18
C SER A 75 4.16 -10.45 -11.66
N ALA A 76 3.34 -9.48 -12.05
CA ALA A 76 3.26 -9.01 -13.42
C ALA A 76 4.57 -8.35 -13.87
N ARG A 77 5.20 -7.54 -13.02
CA ARG A 77 6.46 -6.85 -13.29
C ARG A 77 7.65 -7.82 -13.37
N TYR A 78 7.70 -8.80 -12.48
CA TYR A 78 8.71 -9.86 -12.54
C TYR A 78 8.59 -10.65 -13.84
N ARG A 79 7.36 -11.01 -14.25
CA ARG A 79 7.12 -11.71 -15.52
C ARG A 79 7.57 -10.91 -16.75
N LEU A 80 7.40 -9.59 -16.74
CA LEU A 80 7.89 -8.73 -17.81
C LEU A 80 9.41 -8.73 -17.90
N LEU A 81 10.09 -8.80 -16.77
CA LEU A 81 11.55 -8.81 -16.68
C LEU A 81 12.15 -10.17 -17.09
N THR A 82 11.53 -11.28 -16.67
CA THR A 82 12.13 -12.61 -16.78
C THR A 82 11.43 -13.55 -17.77
N GLN A 83 10.23 -13.20 -18.22
CA GLN A 83 9.30 -14.06 -18.98
C GLN A 83 8.76 -15.25 -18.15
N GLU A 84 9.04 -15.29 -16.84
CA GLU A 84 8.60 -16.36 -15.94
C GLU A 84 7.40 -15.89 -15.09
N ALA A 85 6.37 -16.73 -15.00
CA ALA A 85 5.17 -16.44 -14.21
C ALA A 85 5.32 -17.03 -12.81
N LEU A 86 5.54 -16.18 -11.82
CA LEU A 86 5.65 -16.55 -10.41
C LEU A 86 4.66 -15.79 -9.53
N SER A 87 4.28 -16.40 -8.42
CA SER A 87 3.56 -15.71 -7.36
C SER A 87 4.48 -14.70 -6.65
N SER A 88 3.90 -13.68 -6.04
CA SER A 88 4.67 -12.71 -5.24
C SER A 88 5.46 -13.38 -4.11
N GLN A 89 4.93 -14.44 -3.49
CA GLN A 89 5.61 -15.21 -2.46
C GLN A 89 6.86 -15.92 -3.02
N ALA A 90 6.74 -16.53 -4.22
CA ALA A 90 7.88 -17.20 -4.85
C ALA A 90 8.97 -16.21 -5.27
N ILE A 91 8.59 -15.01 -5.76
CA ILE A 91 9.53 -13.95 -6.10
C ILE A 91 10.29 -13.49 -4.85
N ILE A 92 9.58 -13.28 -3.73
CA ILE A 92 10.18 -12.89 -2.45
C ILE A 92 11.15 -13.98 -1.95
N ALA A 93 10.76 -15.26 -2.05
CA ALA A 93 11.65 -16.37 -1.68
C ALA A 93 12.93 -16.38 -2.51
N ARG A 94 12.84 -16.20 -3.83
CA ARG A 94 14.00 -16.08 -4.71
C ARG A 94 14.87 -14.86 -4.41
N ALA A 95 14.27 -13.74 -4.04
CA ALA A 95 15.03 -12.56 -3.62
C ALA A 95 15.81 -12.82 -2.32
N LEU A 96 15.22 -13.55 -1.37
CA LEU A 96 15.93 -13.99 -0.14
C LEU A 96 17.09 -14.93 -0.43
N GLU A 97 17.01 -15.73 -1.49
CA GLU A 97 18.08 -16.61 -1.99
C GLU A 97 19.12 -15.84 -2.83
N GLY A 98 18.91 -14.56 -3.10
CA GLY A 98 19.84 -13.69 -3.84
C GLY A 98 19.71 -13.77 -5.36
N GLU A 99 18.59 -14.28 -5.89
CA GLU A 99 18.35 -14.27 -7.33
C GLU A 99 18.23 -12.84 -7.84
N HIS A 100 19.07 -12.49 -8.83
CA HIS A 100 19.29 -11.11 -9.27
C HIS A 100 18.00 -10.41 -9.72
N ALA A 101 17.20 -11.04 -10.58
CA ALA A 101 15.97 -10.44 -11.10
C ALA A 101 14.91 -10.24 -10.02
N ALA A 102 14.81 -11.15 -9.04
CA ALA A 102 13.91 -11.02 -7.91
C ALA A 102 14.38 -9.90 -6.97
N CYS A 103 15.68 -9.81 -6.68
CA CYS A 103 16.25 -8.70 -5.90
C CYS A 103 15.99 -7.35 -6.56
N GLU A 104 16.22 -7.25 -7.88
CA GLU A 104 15.94 -6.04 -8.65
C GLU A 104 14.47 -5.65 -8.56
N GLN A 105 13.56 -6.60 -8.74
CA GLN A 105 12.12 -6.33 -8.69
C GLN A 105 11.64 -5.94 -7.28
N VAL A 106 12.18 -6.52 -6.23
CA VAL A 106 11.93 -6.13 -4.84
C VAL A 106 12.42 -4.71 -4.56
N LEU A 107 13.62 -4.36 -5.04
CA LEU A 107 14.16 -3.01 -4.91
C LEU A 107 13.28 -1.97 -5.63
N ARG A 108 12.84 -2.26 -6.85
CA ARG A 108 11.91 -1.41 -7.61
C ARG A 108 10.59 -1.23 -6.85
N PHE A 109 10.03 -2.30 -6.29
CA PHE A 109 8.82 -2.23 -5.47
C PHE A 109 9.00 -1.28 -4.28
N ARG A 110 10.12 -1.38 -3.54
CA ARG A 110 10.40 -0.49 -2.41
C ARG A 110 10.49 0.98 -2.84
N GLN A 111 11.19 1.28 -3.92
CA GLN A 111 11.31 2.64 -4.44
C GLN A 111 9.96 3.22 -4.89
N GLN A 112 9.11 2.40 -5.49
CA GLN A 112 7.75 2.76 -5.91
C GLN A 112 6.85 3.01 -4.69
N LEU A 113 6.97 2.16 -3.66
CA LEU A 113 6.26 2.33 -2.39
C LEU A 113 6.70 3.60 -1.69
N ALA A 114 8.00 3.86 -1.59
CA ALA A 114 8.55 5.06 -0.95
C ALA A 114 8.03 6.35 -1.62
N ARG A 115 8.02 6.42 -2.96
CA ARG A 115 7.47 7.57 -3.71
C ARG A 115 5.97 7.75 -3.45
N THR A 116 5.24 6.66 -3.35
CA THR A 116 3.81 6.69 -3.06
C THR A 116 3.56 7.22 -1.65
N LEU A 117 4.28 6.71 -0.66
CA LEU A 117 4.16 7.16 0.74
C LEU A 117 4.62 8.61 0.92
N ALA A 118 5.70 9.03 0.25
CA ALA A 118 6.14 10.42 0.26
C ALA A 118 5.07 11.36 -0.31
N THR A 119 4.35 10.93 -1.36
CA THR A 119 3.22 11.71 -1.90
C THR A 119 2.10 11.84 -0.88
N VAL A 120 1.78 10.77 -0.14
CA VAL A 120 0.79 10.82 0.94
C VAL A 120 1.23 11.78 2.05
N VAL A 121 2.49 11.70 2.48
CA VAL A 121 3.05 12.63 3.48
C VAL A 121 2.95 14.08 3.01
N ASN A 122 3.38 14.36 1.79
CA ASN A 122 3.33 15.72 1.23
C ASN A 122 1.90 16.27 1.06
N LEU A 123 0.87 15.41 0.99
CA LEU A 123 -0.52 15.82 0.83
C LEU A 123 -1.27 16.00 2.14
N ILE A 124 -1.04 15.13 3.12
CA ILE A 124 -1.86 15.07 4.34
C ILE A 124 -1.06 15.03 5.64
N ASP A 125 0.26 14.90 5.58
CA ASP A 125 1.18 14.89 6.73
C ASP A 125 0.64 14.04 7.90
N PRO A 126 0.44 12.72 7.74
CA PRO A 126 -0.19 11.89 8.75
C PRO A 126 0.74 11.71 9.95
N GLY A 127 0.18 11.64 11.16
CA GLY A 127 0.97 11.35 12.37
C GLY A 127 1.57 9.94 12.37
N VAL A 128 0.98 9.01 11.60
CA VAL A 128 1.49 7.63 11.41
C VAL A 128 0.96 7.04 10.11
N ILE A 129 1.79 6.24 9.45
CA ILE A 129 1.39 5.37 8.34
C ILE A 129 1.33 3.93 8.85
N VAL A 130 0.22 3.25 8.63
CA VAL A 130 0.01 1.86 9.05
C VAL A 130 -0.07 0.97 7.81
N LEU A 131 0.87 0.05 7.67
CA LEU A 131 0.92 -0.90 6.56
C LEU A 131 0.27 -2.23 6.94
N GLY A 132 -0.73 -2.66 6.17
CA GLY A 132 -1.42 -3.94 6.31
C GLY A 132 -1.35 -4.77 5.04
N GLY A 133 -1.99 -5.95 5.06
CA GLY A 133 -1.95 -6.92 3.96
C GLY A 133 -0.71 -7.83 3.99
N GLY A 134 -0.74 -8.91 3.21
CA GLY A 134 0.28 -9.95 3.26
C GLY A 134 1.70 -9.47 2.96
N LEU A 135 1.87 -8.51 2.05
CA LEU A 135 3.19 -7.97 1.70
C LEU A 135 3.77 -7.06 2.79
N SER A 136 2.95 -6.49 3.67
CA SER A 136 3.44 -5.70 4.81
C SER A 136 4.17 -6.54 5.88
N ASN A 137 4.07 -7.87 5.81
CA ASN A 137 4.80 -8.79 6.68
C ASN A 137 6.19 -9.17 6.12
N VAL A 138 6.53 -8.70 4.93
CA VAL A 138 7.78 -9.05 4.25
C VAL A 138 8.84 -8.00 4.57
N ALA A 139 9.79 -8.35 5.44
CA ALA A 139 10.85 -7.45 5.90
C ALA A 139 11.61 -6.77 4.75
N LEU A 140 11.92 -7.49 3.66
CA LEU A 140 12.58 -6.95 2.48
C LEU A 140 11.81 -5.78 1.84
N LEU A 141 10.50 -5.74 1.98
CA LEU A 141 9.64 -4.72 1.38
C LEU A 141 9.42 -3.51 2.28
N VAL A 142 9.43 -3.70 3.60
CA VAL A 142 8.89 -2.67 4.53
C VAL A 142 9.83 -2.23 5.65
N ASN A 143 10.91 -2.96 5.95
CA ASN A 143 11.83 -2.53 6.99
C ASN A 143 12.57 -1.26 6.57
N ASP A 144 12.74 -0.34 7.50
CA ASP A 144 13.47 0.92 7.32
C ASP A 144 12.96 1.78 6.16
N LEU A 145 11.64 1.69 5.84
CA LEU A 145 11.03 2.49 4.77
C LEU A 145 11.12 4.00 5.04
N GLU A 146 11.18 4.41 6.29
CA GLU A 146 11.38 5.81 6.66
C GLU A 146 12.63 6.40 6.02
N ALA A 147 13.72 5.62 5.91
CA ALA A 147 14.95 6.04 5.27
C ALA A 147 14.79 6.22 3.75
N ASP A 148 13.94 5.42 3.12
CA ASP A 148 13.63 5.53 1.67
C ASP A 148 12.66 6.69 1.39
N VAL A 149 11.76 7.01 2.32
CA VAL A 149 10.74 8.07 2.19
C VAL A 149 11.32 9.44 2.52
N ALA A 150 12.15 9.56 3.56
CA ALA A 150 12.67 10.82 4.06
C ALA A 150 13.26 11.75 2.97
N PRO A 151 14.10 11.28 2.02
CA PRO A 151 14.66 12.16 0.99
C PRO A 151 13.64 12.61 -0.07
N LEU A 152 12.41 12.09 -0.05
CA LEU A 152 11.36 12.34 -1.04
C LEU A 152 10.26 13.28 -0.53
N VAL A 153 10.26 13.61 0.78
CA VAL A 153 9.28 14.49 1.39
C VAL A 153 9.75 15.96 1.41
N PHE A 154 8.81 16.89 1.41
CA PHE A 154 9.09 18.34 1.44
C PHE A 154 9.36 18.82 2.89
N THR A 155 10.32 18.21 3.56
CA THR A 155 10.77 18.64 4.90
C THR A 155 12.17 18.10 5.18
N ASP A 156 12.98 18.85 5.90
CA ASP A 156 14.29 18.38 6.41
C ASP A 156 14.12 17.53 7.70
N HIS A 157 12.88 17.41 8.20
CA HIS A 157 12.57 16.78 9.47
C HIS A 157 11.38 15.80 9.32
N PHE A 158 11.62 14.70 8.60
CA PHE A 158 10.63 13.64 8.48
C PHE A 158 10.55 12.82 9.77
N ILE A 159 9.38 12.81 10.42
CA ILE A 159 9.15 12.15 11.70
C ILE A 159 7.98 11.18 11.71
N THR A 160 7.25 11.04 10.60
CA THR A 160 6.09 10.15 10.51
C THR A 160 6.55 8.69 10.55
N PRO A 161 6.20 7.92 11.60
CA PRO A 161 6.53 6.51 11.66
C PRO A 161 5.72 5.70 10.65
N ILE A 162 6.37 4.69 10.06
CA ILE A 162 5.75 3.72 9.17
C ILE A 162 5.74 2.37 9.90
N VAL A 163 4.57 1.92 10.32
CA VAL A 163 4.44 0.78 11.22
C VAL A 163 3.55 -0.33 10.64
N PRO A 164 3.82 -1.60 10.98
CA PRO A 164 2.93 -2.69 10.56
C PRO A 164 1.58 -2.62 11.29
N ALA A 165 0.54 -3.07 10.62
CA ALA A 165 -0.78 -3.23 11.22
C ALA A 165 -0.75 -4.29 12.31
N ARG A 166 -1.37 -4.00 13.47
CA ARG A 166 -1.35 -4.88 14.66
C ARG A 166 -1.90 -6.29 14.41
N HIS A 167 -2.78 -6.44 13.41
CA HIS A 167 -3.46 -7.69 13.10
C HIS A 167 -3.03 -8.24 11.71
N GLY A 168 -1.90 -7.79 11.17
CA GLY A 168 -1.33 -8.27 9.91
C GLY A 168 -2.32 -8.20 8.74
N ASP A 169 -2.42 -9.28 7.99
CA ASP A 169 -3.27 -9.45 6.82
C ASP A 169 -4.78 -9.39 7.11
N SER A 170 -5.20 -9.77 8.33
CA SER A 170 -6.61 -9.73 8.75
C SER A 170 -7.11 -8.32 9.13
N SER A 171 -6.23 -7.30 9.15
CA SER A 171 -6.59 -5.94 9.57
C SER A 171 -7.71 -5.33 8.74
N GLY A 172 -7.75 -5.59 7.42
CA GLY A 172 -8.81 -5.10 6.53
C GLY A 172 -10.18 -5.69 6.87
N MET A 173 -10.26 -7.02 7.03
CA MET A 173 -11.51 -7.70 7.39
C MET A 173 -12.02 -7.26 8.77
N ARG A 174 -11.11 -7.11 9.75
CA ARG A 174 -11.47 -6.62 11.09
C ARG A 174 -11.98 -5.19 11.06
N GLY A 175 -11.37 -4.33 10.22
CA GLY A 175 -11.83 -2.96 10.01
C GLY A 175 -13.23 -2.91 9.41
N ALA A 176 -13.52 -3.72 8.40
CA ALA A 176 -14.84 -3.83 7.80
C ALA A 176 -15.90 -4.35 8.79
N ALA A 177 -15.57 -5.40 9.55
CA ALA A 177 -16.46 -5.92 10.59
C ALA A 177 -16.76 -4.88 11.68
N TRP A 178 -15.74 -4.09 12.07
CA TRP A 178 -15.91 -3.04 13.09
C TRP A 178 -16.78 -1.88 12.60
N LEU A 179 -16.72 -1.55 11.30
CA LEU A 179 -17.63 -0.58 10.69
C LEU A 179 -19.09 -1.01 10.80
N ALA A 180 -19.39 -2.26 10.49
CA ALA A 180 -20.75 -2.79 10.59
C ALA A 180 -21.29 -2.69 12.03
N VAL A 181 -20.44 -2.94 13.04
CA VAL A 181 -20.83 -2.80 14.46
C VAL A 181 -21.10 -1.35 14.85
N ARG A 182 -20.32 -0.39 14.33
CA ARG A 182 -20.50 1.04 14.65
C ARG A 182 -21.64 1.72 13.90
N SER A 183 -21.97 1.26 12.70
CA SER A 183 -23.05 1.83 11.89
C SER A 183 -24.45 1.47 12.41
N GLY A 184 -24.54 0.67 13.50
CA GLY A 184 -25.84 0.32 14.09
C GLY A 184 -26.77 -0.29 13.05
N VAL A 185 -26.31 -1.37 12.39
CA VAL A 185 -27.25 -2.22 11.65
C VAL A 185 -28.13 -2.86 12.71
N GLU A 186 -29.18 -2.15 13.14
CA GLU A 186 -30.35 -2.76 13.73
C GLU A 186 -30.75 -3.86 12.74
N ASN A 187 -30.81 -5.09 13.25
CA ASN A 187 -31.32 -6.22 12.52
C ASN A 187 -32.73 -5.85 12.03
N GLU A 188 -32.84 -5.34 10.80
CA GLU A 188 -34.09 -5.46 10.08
C GLU A 188 -34.26 -6.96 9.89
N THR A 189 -35.05 -7.55 10.78
CA THR A 189 -35.62 -8.88 10.61
C THR A 189 -36.31 -8.86 9.27
N PHE A 190 -35.77 -9.56 8.29
CA PHE A 190 -36.51 -9.96 7.11
C PHE A 190 -37.70 -10.77 7.61
N THR A 191 -38.84 -10.12 7.75
CA THR A 191 -40.10 -10.80 7.83
C THR A 191 -40.55 -11.09 6.42
N ASP A 192 -40.71 -12.39 6.15
CA ASP A 192 -41.20 -13.00 4.90
C ASP A 192 -42.42 -12.31 4.27
#